data_8f20ac79d83eecd4fc485209d22cbb62
#
_entry.id   8f20ac79d83eecd4fc485209d22cbb62
#
_cell.length_a   1.000
_cell.length_b   1.000
_cell.length_c   1.000
_cell.angle_alpha   90.00
_cell.angle_beta   90.00
_cell.angle_gamma   90.00
#
_symmetry.space_group_name_H-M   'P 1'
#
loop_
_entity.id
_entity.type
_entity.pdbx_description
1 polymer ?
#
loop_
_entity_poly.entity_id
_entity_poly.type
_entity_poly.pdbx_seq_one_letter_code
_entity_poly.pdbx_strand_id
1 'polypeptide(L)'
;IWCSVDLRDGNQALIEPMSLDEKLQFFQMLVDIGFKEIEVGFPAASETEYEFMRALIEKNMIPDDVTVQVLTQAREHIIKKTFEAVKGAPHAVIHLYNSTSVAQREQVFKKSKEQIKQIAVDGAVLLKKLADETEGNFSFQYSPESFPGTEVDYAVDVCNAVLDVWQPKKENKAIINIPATVENAMPHVFATQVEYINKHLKYRDAVT
;
A
#
# COMPACT_ATOMS: atom_id res chain seq x y z
N ILE A 1 -14.92 3.99 4.93
CA ILE A 1 -14.66 4.03 3.49
C ILE A 1 -14.33 2.60 3.04
N TRP A 2 -14.90 2.17 1.92
CA TRP A 2 -14.58 0.91 1.29
C TRP A 2 -13.56 1.16 0.19
N CYS A 3 -12.44 0.42 0.19
CA CYS A 3 -11.48 0.39 -0.91
C CYS A 3 -11.68 -0.90 -1.71
N SER A 4 -11.86 -0.78 -3.03
CA SER A 4 -11.81 -1.96 -3.91
C SER A 4 -10.35 -2.34 -4.16
N VAL A 5 -10.06 -3.64 -4.04
CA VAL A 5 -8.74 -4.22 -4.37
C VAL A 5 -8.82 -5.20 -5.55
N ASP A 6 -9.94 -5.21 -6.26
CA ASP A 6 -10.19 -6.15 -7.35
C ASP A 6 -9.20 -6.00 -8.49
N LEU A 7 -8.85 -4.76 -8.86
CA LEU A 7 -7.91 -4.45 -9.95
C LEU A 7 -6.44 -4.75 -9.62
N ARG A 8 -6.10 -4.89 -8.34
CA ARG A 8 -4.75 -5.26 -7.90
C ARG A 8 -4.71 -6.69 -7.36
N ASP A 9 -5.21 -6.92 -6.16
CA ASP A 9 -5.12 -8.21 -5.47
C ASP A 9 -6.00 -9.27 -6.16
N GLY A 10 -7.21 -8.88 -6.52
CA GLY A 10 -8.13 -9.74 -7.28
C GLY A 10 -7.56 -10.13 -8.65
N ASN A 11 -7.06 -9.14 -9.40
CA ASN A 11 -6.48 -9.37 -10.74
C ASN A 11 -5.25 -10.27 -10.70
N GLN A 12 -4.37 -10.10 -9.70
CA GLN A 12 -3.15 -10.93 -9.60
C GLN A 12 -3.46 -12.41 -9.25
N ALA A 13 -4.65 -12.70 -8.75
CA ALA A 13 -5.10 -14.06 -8.46
C ALA A 13 -5.70 -14.78 -9.68
N LEU A 14 -5.94 -14.08 -10.78
CA LEU A 14 -6.47 -14.66 -12.01
C LEU A 14 -5.40 -15.49 -12.74
N ILE A 15 -5.81 -16.60 -13.37
CA ILE A 15 -4.94 -17.42 -14.22
C ILE A 15 -4.50 -16.58 -15.44
N GLU A 16 -5.44 -15.83 -16.02
CA GLU A 16 -5.20 -14.85 -17.08
C GLU A 16 -5.56 -13.48 -16.52
N PRO A 17 -4.57 -12.65 -16.15
CA PRO A 17 -4.81 -11.29 -15.70
C PRO A 17 -5.50 -10.43 -16.76
N MET A 18 -6.30 -9.47 -16.33
CA MET A 18 -7.00 -8.57 -17.23
C MET A 18 -6.04 -7.78 -18.12
N SER A 19 -6.41 -7.64 -19.39
CA SER A 19 -5.78 -6.71 -20.34
C SER A 19 -5.98 -5.26 -19.92
N LEU A 20 -5.24 -4.33 -20.54
CA LEU A 20 -5.40 -2.89 -20.32
C LEU A 20 -6.85 -2.43 -20.53
N ASP A 21 -7.49 -2.85 -21.63
CA ASP A 21 -8.85 -2.43 -21.96
C ASP A 21 -9.87 -2.96 -20.94
N GLU A 22 -9.73 -4.20 -20.48
CA GLU A 22 -10.58 -4.78 -19.45
C GLU A 22 -10.41 -4.05 -18.10
N LYS A 23 -9.18 -3.72 -17.72
CA LYS A 23 -8.90 -2.93 -16.52
C LYS A 23 -9.53 -1.53 -16.58
N LEU A 24 -9.47 -0.85 -17.72
CA LEU A 24 -10.08 0.46 -17.89
C LEU A 24 -11.61 0.38 -17.76
N GLN A 25 -12.24 -0.62 -18.36
CA GLN A 25 -13.69 -0.85 -18.25
C GLN A 25 -14.10 -1.19 -16.82
N PHE A 26 -13.31 -2.04 -16.16
CA PHE A 26 -13.58 -2.45 -14.79
C PHE A 26 -13.39 -1.28 -13.81
N PHE A 27 -12.39 -0.43 -14.01
CA PHE A 27 -12.20 0.79 -13.22
C PHE A 27 -13.43 1.71 -13.34
N GLN A 28 -13.92 1.94 -14.55
CA GLN A 28 -15.12 2.74 -14.75
C GLN A 28 -16.34 2.14 -14.05
N MET A 29 -16.50 0.83 -14.10
CA MET A 29 -17.59 0.13 -13.38
C MET A 29 -17.49 0.34 -11.86
N LEU A 30 -16.29 0.28 -11.27
CA LEU A 30 -16.08 0.52 -9.84
C LEU A 30 -16.44 1.96 -9.45
N VAL A 31 -16.08 2.93 -10.29
CA VAL A 31 -16.48 4.34 -10.13
C VAL A 31 -18.00 4.49 -10.19
N ASP A 32 -18.66 3.85 -11.16
CA ASP A 32 -20.12 3.89 -11.34
C ASP A 32 -20.88 3.23 -10.17
N ILE A 33 -20.33 2.18 -9.57
CA ILE A 33 -20.84 1.56 -8.32
C ILE A 33 -20.73 2.53 -7.15
N GLY A 34 -19.76 3.44 -7.17
CA GLY A 34 -19.58 4.48 -6.16
C GLY A 34 -18.39 4.29 -5.22
N PHE A 35 -17.42 3.45 -5.57
CA PHE A 35 -16.18 3.35 -4.81
C PHE A 35 -15.42 4.68 -4.85
N LYS A 36 -14.89 5.09 -3.68
CA LYS A 36 -14.10 6.32 -3.51
C LYS A 36 -12.63 6.07 -3.27
N GLU A 37 -12.27 4.83 -2.97
CA GLU A 37 -10.89 4.35 -2.92
C GLU A 37 -10.79 3.08 -3.77
N ILE A 38 -9.81 3.02 -4.68
CA ILE A 38 -9.61 1.90 -5.60
C ILE A 38 -8.11 1.62 -5.70
N GLU A 39 -7.68 0.44 -5.26
CA GLU A 39 -6.31 -0.02 -5.47
C GLU A 39 -6.19 -0.60 -6.87
N VAL A 40 -5.58 0.18 -7.77
CA VAL A 40 -5.63 -0.05 -9.21
C VAL A 40 -4.55 -1.01 -9.70
N GLY A 41 -3.43 -1.14 -9.00
CA GLY A 41 -2.38 -2.04 -9.46
C GLY A 41 -1.04 -1.89 -8.76
N PHE A 42 -0.04 -2.55 -9.34
CA PHE A 42 1.35 -2.48 -8.96
C PHE A 42 2.20 -2.02 -10.17
N PRO A 43 2.29 -0.70 -10.40
CA PRO A 43 2.85 -0.15 -11.65
C PRO A 43 4.27 -0.60 -12.00
N ALA A 44 5.06 -0.98 -10.99
CA ALA A 44 6.42 -1.47 -11.21
C ALA A 44 6.51 -2.98 -11.49
N ALA A 45 5.39 -3.72 -11.44
CA ALA A 45 5.38 -5.17 -11.63
C ALA A 45 5.39 -5.58 -13.11
N SER A 46 4.73 -4.82 -13.98
CA SER A 46 4.66 -5.09 -15.42
C SER A 46 4.37 -3.83 -16.23
N GLU A 47 4.57 -3.93 -17.54
CA GLU A 47 4.25 -2.84 -18.47
C GLU A 47 2.75 -2.54 -18.49
N THR A 48 1.89 -3.56 -18.51
CA THR A 48 0.43 -3.40 -18.45
C THR A 48 -0.01 -2.63 -17.20
N GLU A 49 0.57 -2.92 -16.03
CA GLU A 49 0.27 -2.22 -14.79
C GLU A 49 0.72 -0.75 -14.83
N TYR A 50 1.87 -0.50 -15.43
CA TYR A 50 2.38 0.86 -15.64
C TYR A 50 1.48 1.65 -16.61
N GLU A 51 1.20 1.09 -17.78
CA GLU A 51 0.36 1.70 -18.82
C GLU A 51 -1.06 1.95 -18.32
N PHE A 52 -1.61 1.05 -17.52
CA PHE A 52 -2.94 1.22 -16.93
C PHE A 52 -2.99 2.47 -16.02
N MET A 53 -2.02 2.63 -15.11
CA MET A 53 -1.98 3.81 -14.25
C MET A 53 -1.79 5.09 -15.08
N ARG A 54 -0.92 5.06 -16.10
CA ARG A 54 -0.74 6.20 -17.01
C ARG A 54 -2.02 6.53 -17.79
N ALA A 55 -2.70 5.51 -18.30
CA ALA A 55 -3.95 5.69 -19.05
C ALA A 55 -5.05 6.32 -18.19
N LEU A 56 -5.18 5.94 -16.91
CA LEU A 56 -6.14 6.56 -16.00
C LEU A 56 -5.90 8.07 -15.84
N ILE A 57 -4.64 8.47 -15.75
CA ILE A 57 -4.25 9.89 -15.60
C ILE A 57 -4.39 10.63 -16.94
N GLU A 58 -3.79 10.11 -18.00
CA GLU A 58 -3.72 10.80 -19.31
C GLU A 58 -5.07 10.92 -20.00
N LYS A 59 -5.98 9.97 -19.77
CA LYS A 59 -7.35 10.01 -20.27
C LYS A 59 -8.31 10.73 -19.31
N ASN A 60 -7.81 11.27 -18.19
CA ASN A 60 -8.59 11.94 -17.16
C ASN A 60 -9.77 11.10 -16.63
N MET A 61 -9.53 9.82 -16.36
CA MET A 61 -10.55 8.87 -15.93
C MET A 61 -10.80 8.86 -14.43
N ILE A 62 -9.90 9.48 -13.64
CA ILE A 62 -10.00 9.52 -12.17
C ILE A 62 -10.86 10.71 -11.76
N PRO A 63 -12.09 10.49 -11.23
CA PRO A 63 -12.92 11.60 -10.75
C PRO A 63 -12.28 12.33 -9.56
N ASP A 64 -12.62 13.60 -9.37
CA ASP A 64 -12.07 14.46 -8.29
C ASP A 64 -12.33 13.90 -6.88
N ASP A 65 -13.37 13.11 -6.71
CA ASP A 65 -13.78 12.50 -5.44
C ASP A 65 -13.33 11.04 -5.28
N VAL A 66 -12.48 10.54 -6.19
CA VAL A 66 -11.92 9.18 -6.16
C VAL A 66 -10.41 9.24 -5.92
N THR A 67 -9.96 8.45 -4.97
CA THR A 67 -8.54 8.25 -4.67
C THR A 67 -8.10 6.89 -5.22
N VAL A 68 -7.08 6.88 -6.07
CA VAL A 68 -6.46 5.63 -6.52
C VAL A 68 -5.35 5.22 -5.55
N GLN A 69 -5.16 3.90 -5.39
CA GLN A 69 -4.02 3.37 -4.64
C GLN A 69 -3.14 2.54 -5.57
N VAL A 70 -1.83 2.60 -5.33
CA VAL A 70 -0.85 1.79 -6.06
C VAL A 70 0.12 1.13 -5.09
N LEU A 71 0.34 -0.17 -5.29
CA LEU A 71 1.26 -0.95 -4.47
C LEU A 71 2.71 -0.66 -4.90
N THR A 72 3.61 -0.60 -3.92
CA THR A 72 5.06 -0.51 -4.14
C THR A 72 5.83 -1.28 -3.08
N GLN A 73 6.81 -2.07 -3.48
CA GLN A 73 7.70 -2.75 -2.56
C GLN A 73 8.77 -1.77 -2.03
N ALA A 74 9.22 -1.96 -0.79
CA ALA A 74 10.28 -1.15 -0.17
C ALA A 74 11.66 -1.43 -0.81
N ARG A 75 11.81 -1.10 -2.09
CA ARG A 75 13.04 -1.16 -2.89
C ARG A 75 13.14 0.10 -3.74
N GLU A 76 14.28 0.74 -3.74
CA GLU A 76 14.49 2.05 -4.36
C GLU A 76 14.00 2.11 -5.83
N HIS A 77 14.43 1.16 -6.68
CA HIS A 77 14.04 1.15 -8.09
C HIS A 77 12.55 0.94 -8.32
N ILE A 78 11.89 0.12 -7.46
CA ILE A 78 10.45 -0.13 -7.51
C ILE A 78 9.70 1.15 -7.12
N ILE A 79 10.09 1.80 -6.03
CA ILE A 79 9.48 3.04 -5.56
C ILE A 79 9.62 4.14 -6.63
N LYS A 80 10.81 4.32 -7.21
CA LYS A 80 11.03 5.30 -8.27
C LYS A 80 10.11 5.05 -9.47
N LYS A 81 10.00 3.79 -9.91
CA LYS A 81 9.12 3.42 -11.03
C LYS A 81 7.64 3.68 -10.71
N THR A 82 7.24 3.46 -9.47
CA THR A 82 5.88 3.79 -9.02
C THR A 82 5.61 5.29 -9.12
N PHE A 83 6.54 6.14 -8.67
CA PHE A 83 6.37 7.60 -8.78
C PHE A 83 6.39 8.11 -10.23
N GLU A 84 7.13 7.48 -11.14
CA GLU A 84 7.03 7.76 -12.57
C GLU A 84 5.60 7.50 -13.09
N ALA A 85 4.98 6.40 -12.65
CA ALA A 85 3.65 6.00 -13.09
C ALA A 85 2.54 6.93 -12.55
N VAL A 86 2.65 7.40 -11.30
CA VAL A 86 1.62 8.23 -10.66
C VAL A 86 1.78 9.72 -10.88
N LYS A 87 2.81 10.15 -11.60
CA LYS A 87 3.04 11.57 -11.87
C LYS A 87 1.82 12.22 -12.52
N GLY A 88 1.31 13.29 -11.90
CA GLY A 88 0.13 14.02 -12.34
C GLY A 88 -1.20 13.42 -11.85
N ALA A 89 -1.18 12.41 -10.97
CA ALA A 89 -2.40 11.89 -10.37
C ALA A 89 -3.08 12.96 -9.48
N PRO A 90 -4.40 13.15 -9.61
CA PRO A 90 -5.11 14.13 -8.78
C PRO A 90 -5.08 13.76 -7.29
N HIS A 91 -5.29 12.47 -6.97
CA HIS A 91 -5.22 11.91 -5.63
C HIS A 91 -4.71 10.46 -5.71
N ALA A 92 -3.57 10.16 -5.09
CA ALA A 92 -3.03 8.80 -5.04
C ALA A 92 -2.49 8.43 -3.65
N VAL A 93 -2.83 7.22 -3.20
CA VAL A 93 -2.19 6.57 -2.06
C VAL A 93 -1.05 5.70 -2.57
N ILE A 94 0.15 5.95 -2.08
CA ILE A 94 1.30 5.10 -2.34
C ILE A 94 1.39 4.05 -1.24
N HIS A 95 1.07 2.81 -1.58
CA HIS A 95 0.98 1.69 -0.65
C HIS A 95 2.32 0.95 -0.57
N LEU A 96 3.13 1.32 0.41
CA LEU A 96 4.42 0.71 0.70
C LEU A 96 4.25 -0.60 1.46
N TYR A 97 4.98 -1.64 1.08
CA TYR A 97 5.06 -2.86 1.86
C TYR A 97 6.45 -3.47 1.90
N ASN A 98 6.71 -4.22 2.95
CA ASN A 98 7.76 -5.23 3.02
C ASN A 98 7.35 -6.34 3.98
N SER A 99 7.83 -7.56 3.74
CA SER A 99 7.50 -8.72 4.56
C SER A 99 8.21 -8.67 5.90
N THR A 100 7.45 -8.93 6.97
CA THR A 100 7.91 -8.82 8.36
C THR A 100 7.86 -10.13 9.13
N SER A 101 7.24 -11.19 8.58
CA SER A 101 7.07 -12.47 9.25
C SER A 101 8.38 -13.17 9.61
N VAL A 102 8.34 -14.03 10.63
CA VAL A 102 9.48 -14.85 11.05
C VAL A 102 10.05 -15.64 9.89
N ALA A 103 9.19 -16.37 9.15
CA ALA A 103 9.62 -17.19 8.03
C ALA A 103 10.33 -16.37 6.93
N GLN A 104 9.80 -15.19 6.60
CA GLN A 104 10.40 -14.31 5.59
C GLN A 104 11.76 -13.76 6.08
N ARG A 105 11.83 -13.32 7.32
CA ARG A 105 13.08 -12.79 7.89
C ARG A 105 14.20 -13.83 7.90
N GLU A 106 13.90 -15.04 8.39
CA GLU A 106 14.90 -16.07 8.64
C GLU A 106 15.28 -16.87 7.39
N GLN A 107 14.29 -17.21 6.55
CA GLN A 107 14.51 -18.14 5.43
C GLN A 107 14.74 -17.42 4.11
N VAL A 108 14.05 -16.30 3.86
CA VAL A 108 14.13 -15.58 2.58
C VAL A 108 15.17 -14.47 2.65
N PHE A 109 14.99 -13.51 3.56
CA PHE A 109 15.88 -12.35 3.65
C PHE A 109 17.17 -12.65 4.42
N LYS A 110 17.14 -13.60 5.33
CA LYS A 110 18.26 -13.91 6.26
C LYS A 110 18.74 -12.65 7.00
N LYS A 111 17.77 -11.89 7.52
CA LYS A 111 17.98 -10.59 8.16
C LYS A 111 17.35 -10.54 9.56
N SER A 112 17.97 -9.76 10.44
CA SER A 112 17.44 -9.47 11.77
C SER A 112 16.19 -8.58 11.69
N LYS A 113 15.43 -8.51 12.80
CA LYS A 113 14.29 -7.60 12.96
C LYS A 113 14.67 -6.15 12.64
N GLU A 114 15.81 -5.69 13.17
CA GLU A 114 16.29 -4.32 12.95
C GLU A 114 16.60 -4.04 11.46
N GLN A 115 17.20 -5.01 10.77
CA GLN A 115 17.50 -4.86 9.34
C GLN A 115 16.21 -4.84 8.48
N ILE A 116 15.20 -5.62 8.84
CA ILE A 116 13.91 -5.61 8.14
C ILE A 116 13.15 -4.32 8.45
N LYS A 117 13.15 -3.84 9.69
CA LYS A 117 12.58 -2.54 10.06
C LYS A 117 13.27 -1.40 9.31
N GLN A 118 14.60 -1.44 9.15
CA GLN A 118 15.33 -0.43 8.39
C GLN A 118 14.90 -0.37 6.92
N ILE A 119 14.58 -1.51 6.29
CA ILE A 119 14.03 -1.54 4.92
C ILE A 119 12.71 -0.74 4.84
N ALA A 120 11.82 -0.91 5.81
CA ALA A 120 10.58 -0.15 5.87
C ALA A 120 10.82 1.36 6.04
N VAL A 121 11.73 1.71 6.95
CA VAL A 121 12.12 3.12 7.23
C VAL A 121 12.76 3.77 6.00
N ASP A 122 13.70 3.09 5.35
CA ASP A 122 14.35 3.61 4.13
C ASP A 122 13.34 3.82 3.00
N GLY A 123 12.41 2.88 2.84
CA GLY A 123 11.30 3.01 1.90
C GLY A 123 10.40 4.20 2.22
N ALA A 124 10.03 4.38 3.49
CA ALA A 124 9.19 5.49 3.95
C ALA A 124 9.86 6.86 3.73
N VAL A 125 11.17 6.97 3.98
CA VAL A 125 11.97 8.18 3.72
C VAL A 125 11.98 8.50 2.22
N LEU A 126 12.20 7.48 1.38
CA LEU A 126 12.23 7.67 -0.06
C LEU A 126 10.85 8.08 -0.61
N LEU A 127 9.76 7.46 -0.12
CA LEU A 127 8.40 7.86 -0.49
C LEU A 127 8.15 9.34 -0.22
N LYS A 128 8.46 9.79 1.00
CA LYS A 128 8.26 11.18 1.40
C LYS A 128 9.05 12.14 0.50
N LYS A 129 10.32 11.82 0.25
CA LYS A 129 11.17 12.62 -0.64
C LYS A 129 10.59 12.72 -2.04
N LEU A 130 10.22 11.58 -2.65
CA LEU A 130 9.72 11.57 -4.03
C LEU A 130 8.33 12.21 -4.14
N ALA A 131 7.49 12.14 -3.12
CA ALA A 131 6.22 12.84 -3.10
C ALA A 131 6.39 14.36 -3.13
N ASP A 132 7.40 14.89 -2.44
CA ASP A 132 7.73 16.32 -2.47
C ASP A 132 8.32 16.77 -3.84
N GLU A 133 8.94 15.85 -4.57
CA GLU A 133 9.60 16.11 -5.86
C GLU A 133 8.70 15.82 -7.09
N THR A 134 7.56 15.14 -6.89
CA THR A 134 6.70 14.68 -7.98
C THR A 134 5.40 15.49 -8.02
N GLU A 135 4.98 15.87 -9.22
CA GLU A 135 3.68 16.51 -9.43
C GLU A 135 2.53 15.53 -9.12
N GLY A 136 1.61 15.95 -8.23
CA GLY A 136 0.46 15.15 -7.79
C GLY A 136 0.11 15.42 -6.33
N ASN A 137 -0.95 14.78 -5.87
CA ASN A 137 -1.36 14.81 -4.47
C ASN A 137 -1.26 13.40 -3.89
N PHE A 138 -0.34 13.21 -2.94
CA PHE A 138 0.02 11.88 -2.43
C PHE A 138 -0.26 11.75 -0.94
N SER A 139 -0.80 10.60 -0.57
CA SER A 139 -0.84 10.10 0.80
C SER A 139 -0.22 8.70 0.87
N PHE A 140 0.00 8.18 2.07
CA PHE A 140 0.79 6.98 2.25
C PHE A 140 0.05 5.91 3.02
N GLN A 141 0.23 4.68 2.57
CA GLN A 141 -0.19 3.47 3.27
C GLN A 141 1.02 2.57 3.50
N TYR A 142 1.10 1.92 4.64
CA TYR A 142 2.11 0.92 4.94
C TYR A 142 1.47 -0.41 5.36
N SER A 143 2.02 -1.51 4.83
CA SER A 143 1.67 -2.88 5.22
C SER A 143 2.89 -3.64 5.72
N PRO A 144 2.89 -4.11 6.99
CA PRO A 144 3.77 -5.18 7.43
C PRO A 144 3.26 -6.50 6.83
N GLU A 145 3.73 -6.84 5.64
CA GLU A 145 3.24 -7.99 4.89
C GLU A 145 3.49 -9.30 5.64
N SER A 146 2.59 -10.26 5.45
CA SER A 146 2.55 -11.52 6.21
C SER A 146 2.38 -11.29 7.72
N PHE A 147 1.54 -10.31 8.07
CA PHE A 147 1.29 -9.91 9.46
C PHE A 147 0.90 -11.09 10.37
N PRO A 148 0.04 -12.07 9.99
CA PRO A 148 -0.30 -13.18 10.87
C PRO A 148 0.88 -14.07 11.28
N GLY A 149 1.98 -14.03 10.53
CA GLY A 149 3.24 -14.69 10.84
C GLY A 149 4.29 -13.79 11.50
N THR A 150 3.90 -12.57 11.89
CA THR A 150 4.77 -11.56 12.51
C THR A 150 4.40 -11.42 14.00
N GLU A 151 5.39 -11.28 14.86
CA GLU A 151 5.13 -10.96 16.26
C GLU A 151 4.45 -9.59 16.37
N VAL A 152 3.33 -9.51 17.09
CA VAL A 152 2.50 -8.30 17.13
C VAL A 152 3.24 -7.07 17.65
N ASP A 153 4.09 -7.24 18.66
CA ASP A 153 4.93 -6.14 19.20
C ASP A 153 5.91 -5.62 18.16
N TYR A 154 6.48 -6.54 17.37
CA TYR A 154 7.39 -6.17 16.29
C TYR A 154 6.67 -5.49 15.15
N ALA A 155 5.46 -5.92 14.79
CA ALA A 155 4.63 -5.23 13.80
C ALA A 155 4.33 -3.79 14.23
N VAL A 156 3.97 -3.58 15.52
CA VAL A 156 3.79 -2.23 16.10
C VAL A 156 5.07 -1.40 16.00
N ASP A 157 6.23 -1.99 16.33
CA ASP A 157 7.52 -1.30 16.29
C ASP A 157 7.85 -0.83 14.87
N VAL A 158 7.67 -1.69 13.86
CA VAL A 158 7.90 -1.32 12.45
C VAL A 158 6.92 -0.25 11.98
N CYS A 159 5.61 -0.42 12.25
CA CYS A 159 4.61 0.57 11.88
C CYS A 159 4.89 1.94 12.52
N ASN A 160 5.26 1.96 13.80
CA ASN A 160 5.61 3.20 14.49
C ASN A 160 6.88 3.85 13.93
N ALA A 161 7.88 3.06 13.52
CA ALA A 161 9.08 3.58 12.88
C ALA A 161 8.77 4.24 11.52
N VAL A 162 7.87 3.66 10.73
CA VAL A 162 7.40 4.26 9.48
C VAL A 162 6.59 5.55 9.75
N LEU A 163 5.68 5.53 10.73
CA LEU A 163 4.88 6.68 11.12
C LEU A 163 5.74 7.83 11.66
N ASP A 164 6.84 7.54 12.37
CA ASP A 164 7.79 8.56 12.83
C ASP A 164 8.50 9.28 11.65
N VAL A 165 8.66 8.62 10.50
CA VAL A 165 9.17 9.26 9.27
C VAL A 165 8.10 10.16 8.64
N TRP A 166 6.88 9.65 8.51
CA TRP A 166 5.82 10.35 7.80
C TRP A 166 5.19 11.48 8.62
N GLN A 167 5.11 11.32 9.94
CA GLN A 167 4.52 12.27 10.88
C GLN A 167 3.11 12.73 10.44
N PRO A 168 2.16 11.78 10.27
CA PRO A 168 0.85 12.09 9.74
C PRO A 168 0.10 13.08 10.65
N LYS A 169 -0.82 13.84 10.05
CA LYS A 169 -1.71 14.81 10.72
C LYS A 169 -3.15 14.44 10.45
N LYS A 170 -4.08 14.99 11.23
CA LYS A 170 -5.53 14.75 11.07
C LYS A 170 -6.03 15.13 9.67
N GLU A 171 -5.43 16.17 9.08
CA GLU A 171 -5.78 16.71 7.76
C GLU A 171 -5.15 15.90 6.62
N ASN A 172 -4.06 15.17 6.89
CA ASN A 172 -3.38 14.29 5.94
C ASN A 172 -2.98 13.00 6.68
N LYS A 173 -3.94 12.08 6.75
CA LYS A 173 -3.79 10.82 7.46
C LYS A 173 -2.91 9.84 6.70
N ALA A 174 -2.15 9.04 7.45
CA ALA A 174 -1.57 7.82 6.91
C ALA A 174 -2.51 6.63 7.12
N ILE A 175 -2.31 5.58 6.34
CA ILE A 175 -3.01 4.31 6.49
C ILE A 175 -2.01 3.25 6.96
N ILE A 176 -2.37 2.51 7.99
CA ILE A 176 -1.68 1.26 8.37
C ILE A 176 -2.61 0.11 8.02
N ASN A 177 -2.24 -0.65 7.02
CA ASN A 177 -2.97 -1.83 6.61
C ASN A 177 -2.43 -3.07 7.33
N ILE A 178 -3.30 -3.87 7.93
CA ILE A 178 -2.96 -5.10 8.64
C ILE A 178 -3.43 -6.29 7.79
N PRO A 179 -2.58 -6.78 6.87
CA PRO A 179 -2.99 -7.78 5.90
C PRO A 179 -3.02 -9.19 6.50
N ALA A 180 -4.15 -9.88 6.37
CA ALA A 180 -4.24 -11.32 6.59
C ALA A 180 -3.73 -12.08 5.35
N THR A 181 -2.46 -11.87 4.98
CA THR A 181 -1.83 -12.45 3.77
C THR A 181 -1.99 -13.96 3.72
N VAL A 182 -1.86 -14.62 4.86
CA VAL A 182 -2.20 -16.04 5.07
C VAL A 182 -2.96 -16.13 6.38
N GLU A 183 -4.21 -16.56 6.34
CA GLU A 183 -4.97 -16.82 7.56
C GLU A 183 -4.47 -18.09 8.23
N ASN A 184 -3.82 -17.92 9.38
CA ASN A 184 -3.26 -19.02 10.17
C ASN A 184 -3.73 -19.01 11.62
N ALA A 185 -4.75 -18.20 11.93
CA ALA A 185 -5.34 -18.08 13.26
C ALA A 185 -6.85 -17.96 13.19
N MET A 186 -7.52 -18.24 14.32
CA MET A 186 -8.97 -18.03 14.44
C MET A 186 -9.30 -16.52 14.36
N PRO A 187 -10.48 -16.15 13.80
CA PRO A 187 -10.84 -14.74 13.60
C PRO A 187 -10.75 -13.87 14.86
N HIS A 188 -11.09 -14.41 16.03
CA HIS A 188 -11.02 -13.67 17.29
C HIS A 188 -9.57 -13.38 17.72
N VAL A 189 -8.61 -14.24 17.36
CA VAL A 189 -7.17 -14.00 17.60
C VAL A 189 -6.71 -12.82 16.73
N PHE A 190 -7.04 -12.84 15.45
CA PHE A 190 -6.73 -11.73 14.55
C PHE A 190 -7.36 -10.41 15.03
N ALA A 191 -8.64 -10.44 15.43
CA ALA A 191 -9.33 -9.28 15.98
C ALA A 191 -8.61 -8.71 17.21
N THR A 192 -8.13 -9.58 18.13
CA THR A 192 -7.36 -9.17 19.31
C THR A 192 -6.02 -8.53 18.90
N GLN A 193 -5.35 -9.07 17.89
CA GLN A 193 -4.10 -8.48 17.37
C GLN A 193 -4.35 -7.09 16.77
N VAL A 194 -5.42 -6.92 15.99
CA VAL A 194 -5.82 -5.61 15.45
C VAL A 194 -6.13 -4.62 16.56
N GLU A 195 -6.85 -5.05 17.61
CA GLU A 195 -7.13 -4.22 18.78
C GLU A 195 -5.84 -3.80 19.50
N TYR A 196 -4.90 -4.73 19.64
CA TYR A 196 -3.58 -4.45 20.24
C TYR A 196 -2.83 -3.39 19.44
N ILE A 197 -2.73 -3.55 18.12
CA ILE A 197 -2.08 -2.57 17.23
C ILE A 197 -2.77 -1.22 17.37
N ASN A 198 -4.10 -1.19 17.29
CA ASN A 198 -4.89 0.05 17.42
C ASN A 198 -4.57 0.83 18.71
N LYS A 199 -4.26 0.15 19.80
CA LYS A 199 -3.92 0.76 21.10
C LYS A 199 -2.47 1.25 21.20
N HIS A 200 -1.55 0.70 20.39
CA HIS A 200 -0.11 0.94 20.52
C HIS A 200 0.50 1.74 19.37
N LEU A 201 -0.28 2.06 18.32
CA LEU A 201 0.17 2.94 17.26
C LEU A 201 0.35 4.37 17.74
N LYS A 202 1.48 4.97 17.38
CA LYS A 202 1.71 6.41 17.48
C LYS A 202 0.78 7.17 16.52
N TYR A 203 0.60 8.44 16.75
CA TYR A 203 -0.21 9.32 15.89
C TYR A 203 -1.64 8.82 15.66
N ARG A 204 -2.21 8.11 16.63
CA ARG A 204 -3.45 7.33 16.45
C ARG A 204 -4.61 8.11 15.81
N ASP A 205 -4.78 9.39 16.18
CA ASP A 205 -5.83 10.27 15.64
C ASP A 205 -5.60 10.64 14.15
N ALA A 206 -4.38 10.46 13.66
CA ALA A 206 -3.95 10.76 12.29
C ALA A 206 -3.70 9.48 11.46
N VAL A 207 -4.15 8.30 11.95
CA VAL A 207 -3.97 7.02 11.28
C VAL A 207 -5.32 6.33 11.07
N THR A 208 -5.54 5.86 9.85
CA THR A 208 -6.62 4.94 9.51
C THR A 208 -6.09 3.51 9.53
#